data_cfc4e87f25f210d792099508b3f7dff8
#
_entry.id   cfc4e87f25f210d792099508b3f7dff8
#
_cell.length_a   1.000
_cell.length_b   1.000
_cell.length_c   1.000
_cell.angle_alpha   90.00
_cell.angle_beta   90.00
_cell.angle_gamma   90.00
#
_symmetry.space_group_name_H-M   'P 1'
#
loop_
_entity.id
_entity.type
_entity.pdbx_description
1 polymer ?
#
loop_
_entity_poly.entity_id
_entity_poly.type
_entity_poly.pdbx_seq_one_letter_code
_entity_poly.pdbx_strand_id
1 'polypeptide(L)'
;MDVKIEQSWKEALAGEFAKPYFESLVHFLREEKAAGKKIFPPGSQIFRAFDLTPVKDVKVVILGQDPYHGFGQAHGLSFSVPHGVPAPPSLKNIFKEIESDLGVRMSGCPNLEKWASQGVLLLNAVLTVRSGEAASHSKIGWEQFTDAVIKYISDNCEGVVFLLWGKFACSKSVLIDHARHHVFEAAHPSPLARGAFFGCRHFSRANAALAASGRTPIDWQL
;
A
#
# COMPACT_ATOMS: atom_id res chain seq x y z
N MET A 1 -20.66 9.74 8.93
CA MET A 1 -19.83 8.84 9.79
C MET A 1 -18.52 9.54 10.11
N ASP A 2 -18.03 9.51 11.35
CA ASP A 2 -16.72 10.10 11.70
C ASP A 2 -15.63 9.02 11.53
N VAL A 3 -14.94 9.04 10.39
CA VAL A 3 -13.81 8.16 10.09
C VAL A 3 -12.54 8.77 10.65
N LYS A 4 -11.82 8.02 11.45
CA LYS A 4 -10.51 8.45 11.99
C LYS A 4 -9.42 8.13 10.97
N ILE A 5 -9.03 9.12 10.20
CA ILE A 5 -7.99 9.09 9.18
C ILE A 5 -7.33 10.49 9.17
N GLU A 6 -6.09 10.59 8.67
CA GLU A 6 -5.38 11.86 8.55
C GLU A 6 -6.23 12.92 7.81
N GLN A 7 -6.12 14.17 8.25
CA GLN A 7 -7.07 15.24 7.89
C GLN A 7 -7.16 15.49 6.37
N SER A 8 -6.02 15.52 5.65
CA SER A 8 -6.03 15.77 4.21
C SER A 8 -6.73 14.67 3.42
N TRP A 9 -6.58 13.41 3.87
CA TRP A 9 -7.32 12.27 3.31
C TRP A 9 -8.80 12.28 3.70
N LYS A 10 -9.12 12.74 4.91
CA LYS A 10 -10.52 12.88 5.34
C LYS A 10 -11.27 13.85 4.44
N GLU A 11 -10.64 14.96 4.08
CA GLU A 11 -11.20 15.95 3.17
C GLU A 11 -11.28 15.42 1.74
N ALA A 12 -10.20 14.83 1.24
CA ALA A 12 -10.09 14.27 -0.10
C ALA A 12 -11.15 13.18 -0.39
N LEU A 13 -11.46 12.35 0.61
CA LEU A 13 -12.33 11.19 0.49
C LEU A 13 -13.70 11.38 1.16
N ALA A 14 -14.05 12.61 1.55
CA ALA A 14 -15.31 12.89 2.26
C ALA A 14 -16.53 12.33 1.53
N GLY A 15 -16.55 12.44 0.20
CA GLY A 15 -17.62 11.88 -0.63
C GLY A 15 -17.70 10.35 -0.60
N GLU A 16 -16.56 9.66 -0.44
CA GLU A 16 -16.55 8.19 -0.35
C GLU A 16 -17.14 7.68 0.96
N PHE A 17 -16.86 8.37 2.08
CA PHE A 17 -17.38 7.99 3.40
C PHE A 17 -18.90 8.12 3.54
N ALA A 18 -19.54 8.86 2.65
CA ALA A 18 -21.00 9.05 2.59
C ALA A 18 -21.70 8.07 1.64
N LYS A 19 -20.96 7.23 0.93
CA LYS A 19 -21.54 6.29 -0.05
C LYS A 19 -22.10 5.04 0.64
N PRO A 20 -23.20 4.45 0.12
CA PRO A 20 -23.81 3.25 0.70
C PRO A 20 -22.86 2.06 0.84
N TYR A 21 -21.93 1.88 -0.10
CA TYR A 21 -20.97 0.78 -0.01
C TYR A 21 -20.06 0.91 1.21
N PHE A 22 -19.67 2.15 1.57
CA PHE A 22 -18.81 2.38 2.73
C PHE A 22 -19.56 2.17 4.04
N GLU A 23 -20.83 2.54 4.09
CA GLU A 23 -21.69 2.23 5.24
C GLU A 23 -21.86 0.71 5.41
N SER A 24 -22.10 -0.01 4.32
CA SER A 24 -22.21 -1.48 4.32
C SER A 24 -20.89 -2.14 4.76
N LEU A 25 -19.75 -1.64 4.30
CA LEU A 25 -18.43 -2.07 4.72
C LEU A 25 -18.23 -1.93 6.24
N VAL A 26 -18.55 -0.76 6.77
CA VAL A 26 -18.40 -0.49 8.21
C VAL A 26 -19.36 -1.35 9.03
N HIS A 27 -20.60 -1.54 8.56
CA HIS A 27 -21.56 -2.43 9.20
C HIS A 27 -21.02 -3.87 9.26
N PHE A 28 -20.56 -4.39 8.14
CA PHE A 28 -19.94 -5.73 8.06
C PHE A 28 -18.81 -5.92 9.07
N LEU A 29 -17.87 -4.97 9.14
CA LEU A 29 -16.73 -5.04 10.08
C LEU A 29 -17.17 -5.01 11.55
N ARG A 30 -18.24 -4.26 11.86
CA ARG A 30 -18.83 -4.23 13.21
C ARG A 30 -19.51 -5.56 13.56
N GLU A 31 -20.21 -6.18 12.63
CA GLU A 31 -20.84 -7.49 12.82
C GLU A 31 -19.78 -8.59 13.01
N GLU A 32 -18.72 -8.60 12.22
CA GLU A 32 -17.58 -9.51 12.38
C GLU A 32 -16.98 -9.39 13.79
N LYS A 33 -16.76 -8.16 14.24
CA LYS A 33 -16.23 -7.88 15.58
C LYS A 33 -17.20 -8.31 16.69
N ALA A 34 -18.49 -8.04 16.53
CA ALA A 34 -19.53 -8.45 17.47
C ALA A 34 -19.66 -9.99 17.56
N ALA A 35 -19.43 -10.68 16.44
CA ALA A 35 -19.38 -12.14 16.38
C ALA A 35 -18.03 -12.73 16.91
N GLY A 36 -17.16 -11.92 17.50
CA GLY A 36 -15.90 -12.37 18.09
C GLY A 36 -14.81 -12.71 17.08
N LYS A 37 -14.98 -12.36 15.80
CA LYS A 37 -13.96 -12.58 14.77
C LYS A 37 -12.75 -11.66 14.99
N LYS A 38 -11.56 -12.23 14.91
CA LYS A 38 -10.31 -11.43 14.91
C LYS A 38 -10.06 -10.87 13.51
N ILE A 39 -9.93 -9.55 13.43
CA ILE A 39 -9.65 -8.81 12.19
C ILE A 39 -8.28 -8.15 12.30
N PHE A 40 -7.51 -8.20 11.23
CA PHE A 40 -6.22 -7.55 11.11
C PHE A 40 -6.23 -6.50 9.99
N PRO A 41 -5.45 -5.42 10.12
CA PRO A 41 -4.75 -4.96 11.33
C PRO A 41 -5.72 -4.53 12.44
N PRO A 42 -5.24 -4.22 13.66
CA PRO A 42 -6.07 -3.59 14.69
C PRO A 42 -6.77 -2.34 14.17
N GLY A 43 -7.98 -2.06 14.66
CA GLY A 43 -8.83 -0.98 14.14
C GLY A 43 -8.14 0.40 14.07
N SER A 44 -7.26 0.72 15.03
CA SER A 44 -6.46 1.96 15.04
C SER A 44 -5.38 2.01 13.95
N GLN A 45 -5.11 0.91 13.25
CA GLN A 45 -4.06 0.80 12.24
C GLN A 45 -4.60 0.57 10.81
N ILE A 46 -5.92 0.48 10.65
CA ILE A 46 -6.52 0.24 9.31
C ILE A 46 -6.10 1.33 8.31
N PHE A 47 -6.04 2.59 8.76
CA PHE A 47 -5.69 3.74 7.93
C PHE A 47 -4.25 4.23 8.14
N ARG A 48 -3.36 3.41 8.74
CA ARG A 48 -1.99 3.83 9.05
C ARG A 48 -1.19 4.31 7.84
N ALA A 49 -1.38 3.72 6.67
CA ALA A 49 -0.72 4.18 5.44
C ALA A 49 -1.06 5.65 5.12
N PHE A 50 -2.29 6.03 5.34
CA PHE A 50 -2.79 7.39 5.16
C PHE A 50 -2.28 8.34 6.25
N ASP A 51 -2.24 7.87 7.50
CA ASP A 51 -1.79 8.66 8.64
C ASP A 51 -0.30 9.03 8.55
N LEU A 52 0.51 8.13 7.96
CA LEU A 52 1.95 8.34 7.77
C LEU A 52 2.30 9.08 6.48
N THR A 53 1.40 9.10 5.50
CA THR A 53 1.63 9.71 4.19
C THR A 53 0.46 10.61 3.82
N PRO A 54 0.40 11.87 4.31
CA PRO A 54 -0.61 12.86 3.91
C PRO A 54 -0.68 13.07 2.39
N VAL A 55 -1.82 13.49 1.85
CA VAL A 55 -2.04 13.66 0.40
C VAL A 55 -0.92 14.46 -0.27
N LYS A 56 -0.55 15.60 0.32
CA LYS A 56 0.48 16.51 -0.23
C LYS A 56 1.89 15.91 -0.28
N ASP A 57 2.15 14.88 0.54
CA ASP A 57 3.45 14.26 0.68
C ASP A 57 3.60 13.01 -0.20
N VAL A 58 2.52 12.54 -0.86
CA VAL A 58 2.56 11.36 -1.72
C VAL A 58 3.53 11.57 -2.89
N LYS A 59 4.56 10.75 -2.94
CA LYS A 59 5.57 10.70 -4.01
C LYS A 59 5.52 9.38 -4.76
N VAL A 60 5.36 8.29 -4.04
CA VAL A 60 5.32 6.92 -4.58
C VAL A 60 4.12 6.20 -3.99
N VAL A 61 3.44 5.42 -4.79
CA VAL A 61 2.40 4.49 -4.34
C VAL A 61 2.89 3.07 -4.62
N ILE A 62 2.94 2.23 -3.57
CA ILE A 62 3.17 0.80 -3.71
C ILE A 62 1.88 0.09 -3.34
N LEU A 63 1.28 -0.62 -4.31
CA LEU A 63 0.00 -1.28 -4.13
C LEU A 63 0.19 -2.77 -3.77
N GLY A 64 -0.19 -3.12 -2.54
CA GLY A 64 -0.38 -4.50 -2.10
C GLY A 64 -1.80 -4.99 -2.33
N GLN A 65 -2.06 -6.27 -2.06
CA GLN A 65 -3.40 -6.85 -2.22
C GLN A 65 -4.22 -6.76 -0.94
N ASP A 66 -3.91 -7.55 0.05
CA ASP A 66 -4.58 -7.59 1.36
C ASP A 66 -3.54 -7.68 2.49
N PRO A 67 -3.93 -7.37 3.74
CA PRO A 67 -3.03 -7.46 4.87
C PRO A 67 -2.61 -8.91 5.14
N TYR A 68 -1.47 -9.09 5.78
CA TYR A 68 -1.09 -10.39 6.32
C TYR A 68 -2.14 -10.88 7.34
N HIS A 69 -2.57 -12.13 7.20
CA HIS A 69 -3.60 -12.72 8.05
C HIS A 69 -3.05 -13.44 9.30
N GLY A 70 -1.73 -13.51 9.44
CA GLY A 70 -1.06 -14.06 10.63
C GLY A 70 -1.09 -13.09 11.80
N PHE A 71 -1.15 -13.64 13.03
CA PHE A 71 -1.16 -12.84 14.24
C PHE A 71 0.08 -11.94 14.35
N GLY A 72 -0.12 -10.65 14.64
CA GLY A 72 0.96 -9.68 14.86
C GLY A 72 1.71 -9.23 13.61
N GLN A 73 1.28 -9.63 12.40
CA GLN A 73 1.98 -9.28 11.15
C GLN A 73 1.46 -7.98 10.52
N ALA A 74 0.15 -7.84 10.35
CA ALA A 74 -0.43 -6.66 9.71
C ALA A 74 -0.45 -5.46 10.68
N HIS A 75 0.03 -4.31 10.19
CA HIS A 75 0.01 -3.05 10.93
C HIS A 75 -0.39 -1.83 10.08
N GLY A 76 -1.11 -2.08 8.98
CA GLY A 76 -1.72 -1.04 8.14
C GLY A 76 -0.86 -0.50 7.00
N LEU A 77 0.30 -1.12 6.74
CA LEU A 77 1.20 -0.80 5.62
C LEU A 77 1.38 -2.05 4.75
N SER A 78 1.23 -1.90 3.43
CA SER A 78 1.46 -3.01 2.49
C SER A 78 2.91 -3.53 2.58
N PHE A 79 3.08 -4.85 2.49
CA PHE A 79 4.36 -5.58 2.56
C PHE A 79 5.11 -5.48 3.90
N SER A 80 4.76 -4.56 4.78
CA SER A 80 5.43 -4.28 6.04
C SER A 80 4.91 -5.14 7.18
N VAL A 81 5.79 -5.47 8.12
CA VAL A 81 5.43 -6.06 9.42
C VAL A 81 6.11 -5.29 10.55
N PRO A 82 5.60 -5.35 11.79
CA PRO A 82 6.20 -4.66 12.93
C PRO A 82 7.64 -5.09 13.20
N HIS A 83 8.37 -4.26 13.92
CA HIS A 83 9.68 -4.63 14.47
C HIS A 83 9.60 -5.93 15.26
N GLY A 84 10.63 -6.78 15.13
CA GLY A 84 10.69 -8.08 15.81
C GLY A 84 9.91 -9.21 15.13
N VAL A 85 9.10 -8.92 14.12
CA VAL A 85 8.43 -9.93 13.29
C VAL A 85 9.33 -10.28 12.11
N PRO A 86 9.58 -11.57 11.78
CA PRO A 86 10.40 -11.93 10.63
C PRO A 86 9.83 -11.40 9.31
N ALA A 87 10.70 -10.86 8.46
CA ALA A 87 10.30 -10.37 7.13
C ALA A 87 9.65 -11.50 6.31
N PRO A 88 8.41 -11.30 5.80
CA PRO A 88 7.75 -12.26 4.93
C PRO A 88 8.49 -12.48 3.61
N PRO A 89 8.25 -13.59 2.91
CA PRO A 89 8.98 -13.92 1.68
C PRO A 89 8.95 -12.84 0.60
N SER A 90 7.81 -12.20 0.38
CA SER A 90 7.70 -11.09 -0.59
C SER A 90 8.57 -9.90 -0.20
N LEU A 91 8.61 -9.52 1.09
CA LEU A 91 9.44 -8.43 1.57
C LEU A 91 10.94 -8.76 1.45
N LYS A 92 11.34 -10.00 1.72
CA LYS A 92 12.72 -10.45 1.49
C LYS A 92 13.14 -10.31 0.02
N ASN A 93 12.22 -10.60 -0.91
CA ASN A 93 12.49 -10.43 -2.34
C ASN A 93 12.56 -8.95 -2.74
N ILE A 94 11.72 -8.11 -2.15
CA ILE A 94 11.81 -6.64 -2.32
C ILE A 94 13.19 -6.16 -1.87
N PHE A 95 13.68 -6.58 -0.70
CA PHE A 95 15.00 -6.18 -0.22
C PHE A 95 16.14 -6.64 -1.15
N LYS A 96 16.09 -7.88 -1.63
CA LYS A 96 17.08 -8.38 -2.61
C LYS A 96 17.08 -7.56 -3.90
N GLU A 97 15.92 -7.15 -4.39
CA GLU A 97 15.85 -6.29 -5.58
C GLU A 97 16.42 -4.90 -5.29
N ILE A 98 16.13 -4.29 -4.13
CA ILE A 98 16.72 -3.00 -3.73
C ILE A 98 18.25 -3.10 -3.68
N GLU A 99 18.79 -4.15 -3.06
CA GLU A 99 20.23 -4.37 -2.96
C GLU A 99 20.86 -4.49 -4.35
N SER A 100 20.23 -5.23 -5.26
CA SER A 100 20.71 -5.42 -6.63
C SER A 100 20.58 -4.15 -7.48
N ASP A 101 19.47 -3.42 -7.35
CA ASP A 101 19.17 -2.23 -8.15
C ASP A 101 20.00 -1.00 -7.75
N LEU A 102 20.17 -0.80 -6.43
CA LEU A 102 20.80 0.42 -5.89
C LEU A 102 22.22 0.20 -5.38
N GLY A 103 22.70 -1.04 -5.29
CA GLY A 103 24.01 -1.35 -4.73
C GLY A 103 24.15 -1.06 -3.23
N VAL A 104 23.03 -0.99 -2.52
CA VAL A 104 22.98 -0.75 -1.06
C VAL A 104 22.79 -2.08 -0.31
N ARG A 105 23.09 -2.08 0.98
CA ARG A 105 22.83 -3.23 1.84
C ARG A 105 21.62 -2.94 2.73
N MET A 106 20.62 -3.81 2.72
CA MET A 106 19.46 -3.70 3.58
C MET A 106 19.80 -4.20 5.00
N SER A 107 19.30 -3.46 6.01
CA SER A 107 19.48 -3.86 7.42
C SER A 107 18.71 -5.13 7.81
N GLY A 108 17.73 -5.52 6.97
CA GLY A 108 16.79 -6.58 7.30
C GLY A 108 15.63 -6.13 8.21
N CYS A 109 15.55 -4.85 8.56
CA CYS A 109 14.40 -4.29 9.29
C CYS A 109 13.12 -4.46 8.48
N PRO A 110 12.10 -5.17 8.99
CA PRO A 110 10.90 -5.47 8.21
C PRO A 110 9.82 -4.39 8.30
N ASN A 111 10.06 -3.34 9.08
CA ASN A 111 9.14 -2.21 9.25
C ASN A 111 9.46 -1.11 8.22
N LEU A 112 8.50 -0.80 7.36
CA LEU A 112 8.64 0.15 6.25
C LEU A 112 8.15 1.57 6.59
N GLU A 113 7.95 1.91 7.84
CA GLU A 113 7.51 3.26 8.26
C GLU A 113 8.47 4.36 7.79
N LYS A 114 9.78 4.07 7.72
CA LYS A 114 10.76 5.00 7.15
C LYS A 114 10.47 5.36 5.70
N TRP A 115 9.94 4.45 4.90
CA TRP A 115 9.51 4.77 3.54
C TRP A 115 8.24 5.62 3.54
N ALA A 116 7.26 5.24 4.37
CA ALA A 116 6.00 5.97 4.46
C ALA A 116 6.22 7.44 4.86
N SER A 117 7.10 7.70 5.84
CA SER A 117 7.43 9.07 6.28
C SER A 117 8.14 9.91 5.23
N GLN A 118 8.67 9.32 4.16
CA GLN A 118 9.29 10.00 3.03
C GLN A 118 8.30 10.28 1.87
N GLY A 119 7.05 9.83 1.98
CA GLY A 119 6.02 9.99 0.96
C GLY A 119 5.74 8.73 0.13
N VAL A 120 6.09 7.55 0.64
CA VAL A 120 5.69 6.28 0.01
C VAL A 120 4.37 5.80 0.62
N LEU A 121 3.27 5.94 -0.11
CA LEU A 121 1.98 5.40 0.29
C LEU A 121 1.98 3.88 0.10
N LEU A 122 2.14 3.16 1.20
CA LEU A 122 2.14 1.69 1.25
C LEU A 122 0.70 1.19 1.38
N LEU A 123 -0.03 1.21 0.28
CA LEU A 123 -1.48 0.94 0.24
C LEU A 123 -1.76 -0.54 -0.07
N ASN A 124 -2.64 -1.18 0.69
CA ASN A 124 -3.29 -2.41 0.27
C ASN A 124 -4.62 -2.09 -0.43
N ALA A 125 -5.00 -2.88 -1.42
CA ALA A 125 -6.31 -2.74 -2.08
C ALA A 125 -7.47 -3.13 -1.15
N VAL A 126 -7.24 -4.07 -0.26
CA VAL A 126 -8.16 -4.48 0.83
C VAL A 126 -7.49 -4.14 2.15
N LEU A 127 -8.15 -3.35 3.01
CA LEU A 127 -7.49 -2.82 4.22
C LEU A 127 -7.66 -3.67 5.46
N THR A 128 -8.49 -4.71 5.40
CA THR A 128 -8.70 -5.64 6.53
C THR A 128 -8.74 -7.08 6.07
N VAL A 129 -8.46 -8.00 6.97
CA VAL A 129 -8.53 -9.44 6.73
C VAL A 129 -8.92 -10.15 8.02
N ARG A 130 -9.64 -11.26 7.94
CA ARG A 130 -9.91 -12.13 9.09
C ARG A 130 -8.68 -12.96 9.44
N SER A 131 -8.41 -13.13 10.72
CA SER A 131 -7.30 -13.95 11.22
C SER A 131 -7.29 -15.34 10.60
N GLY A 132 -6.17 -15.72 9.98
CA GLY A 132 -5.97 -17.04 9.36
C GLY A 132 -6.64 -17.23 8.00
N GLU A 133 -7.44 -16.27 7.51
CA GLU A 133 -8.25 -16.44 6.30
C GLU A 133 -7.85 -15.38 5.24
N ALA A 134 -6.85 -15.70 4.41
CA ALA A 134 -6.43 -14.83 3.31
C ALA A 134 -7.61 -14.43 2.42
N ALA A 135 -7.62 -13.18 1.94
CA ALA A 135 -8.63 -12.59 1.07
C ALA A 135 -10.09 -12.63 1.60
N SER A 136 -10.29 -12.91 2.90
CA SER A 136 -11.63 -13.01 3.50
C SER A 136 -12.48 -11.75 3.38
N HIS A 137 -11.87 -10.58 3.22
CA HIS A 137 -12.56 -9.29 3.08
C HIS A 137 -12.44 -8.67 1.67
N SER A 138 -12.07 -9.45 0.65
CA SER A 138 -11.85 -8.95 -0.72
C SER A 138 -13.10 -8.41 -1.42
N LYS A 139 -14.31 -8.75 -0.97
CA LYS A 139 -15.57 -8.37 -1.64
C LYS A 139 -16.50 -7.51 -0.79
N ILE A 140 -16.00 -6.88 0.27
CA ILE A 140 -16.84 -6.14 1.21
C ILE A 140 -16.88 -4.62 0.95
N GLY A 141 -16.19 -4.13 -0.09
CA GLY A 141 -16.18 -2.71 -0.47
C GLY A 141 -14.83 -2.02 -0.36
N TRP A 142 -13.79 -2.65 0.21
CA TRP A 142 -12.46 -2.05 0.32
C TRP A 142 -11.85 -1.68 -1.03
N GLU A 143 -11.96 -2.55 -2.04
CA GLU A 143 -11.42 -2.29 -3.36
C GLU A 143 -12.06 -1.05 -4.02
N GLN A 144 -13.35 -0.84 -3.82
CA GLN A 144 -14.05 0.36 -4.30
C GLN A 144 -13.49 1.63 -3.63
N PHE A 145 -13.22 1.57 -2.33
CA PHE A 145 -12.64 2.67 -1.59
C PHE A 145 -11.20 2.96 -2.04
N THR A 146 -10.35 1.94 -2.16
CA THR A 146 -8.95 2.12 -2.56
C THR A 146 -8.80 2.47 -4.03
N ASP A 147 -9.70 2.03 -4.90
CA ASP A 147 -9.78 2.50 -6.28
C ASP A 147 -10.09 4.01 -6.34
N ALA A 148 -10.97 4.50 -5.47
CA ALA A 148 -11.23 5.93 -5.33
C ALA A 148 -10.00 6.70 -4.81
N VAL A 149 -9.20 6.11 -3.91
CA VAL A 149 -7.92 6.69 -3.46
C VAL A 149 -6.95 6.83 -4.63
N ILE A 150 -6.74 5.77 -5.42
CA ILE A 150 -5.86 5.79 -6.59
C ILE A 150 -6.34 6.85 -7.59
N LYS A 151 -7.63 6.88 -7.86
CA LYS A 151 -8.24 7.86 -8.76
C LYS A 151 -8.06 9.30 -8.27
N TYR A 152 -8.25 9.53 -6.95
CA TYR A 152 -8.04 10.85 -6.35
C TYR A 152 -6.59 11.32 -6.54
N ILE A 153 -5.60 10.46 -6.27
CA ILE A 153 -4.19 10.77 -6.48
C ILE A 153 -3.93 11.08 -7.96
N SER A 154 -4.47 10.27 -8.86
CA SER A 154 -4.33 10.47 -10.31
C SER A 154 -4.90 11.79 -10.78
N ASP A 155 -6.02 12.25 -10.22
CA ASP A 155 -6.70 13.46 -10.66
C ASP A 155 -6.14 14.74 -10.00
N ASN A 156 -5.60 14.64 -8.79
CA ASN A 156 -5.29 15.80 -7.96
C ASN A 156 -3.82 15.98 -7.61
N CYS A 157 -2.96 14.99 -7.88
CA CYS A 157 -1.52 15.07 -7.68
C CYS A 157 -0.78 15.13 -9.02
N GLU A 158 0.52 15.41 -8.98
CA GLU A 158 1.39 15.48 -10.16
C GLU A 158 2.65 14.66 -9.94
N GLY A 159 3.13 13.99 -10.99
CA GLY A 159 4.43 13.30 -11.00
C GLY A 159 4.55 12.18 -9.95
N VAL A 160 3.46 11.57 -9.53
CA VAL A 160 3.48 10.44 -8.60
C VAL A 160 3.96 9.19 -9.32
N VAL A 161 4.77 8.39 -8.65
CA VAL A 161 5.27 7.11 -9.17
C VAL A 161 4.42 5.98 -8.60
N PHE A 162 3.78 5.20 -9.46
CA PHE A 162 3.01 4.02 -9.06
C PHE A 162 3.82 2.76 -9.35
N LEU A 163 4.11 1.97 -8.31
CA LEU A 163 4.77 0.68 -8.40
C LEU A 163 3.71 -0.42 -8.26
N LEU A 164 3.36 -1.04 -9.38
CA LEU A 164 2.29 -2.03 -9.48
C LEU A 164 2.90 -3.41 -9.71
N TRP A 165 2.78 -4.29 -8.72
CA TRP A 165 3.41 -5.60 -8.73
C TRP A 165 2.40 -6.74 -8.76
N GLY A 166 2.46 -7.52 -9.85
CA GLY A 166 1.57 -8.64 -10.13
C GLY A 166 0.28 -8.24 -10.83
N LYS A 167 -0.40 -9.21 -11.42
CA LYS A 167 -1.58 -9.00 -12.28
C LYS A 167 -2.67 -8.16 -11.63
N PHE A 168 -2.93 -8.39 -10.34
CA PHE A 168 -3.96 -7.65 -9.61
C PHE A 168 -3.61 -6.16 -9.50
N ALA A 169 -2.39 -5.84 -9.03
CA ALA A 169 -1.97 -4.44 -8.92
C ALA A 169 -1.88 -3.77 -10.31
N CYS A 170 -1.32 -4.44 -11.31
CA CYS A 170 -1.24 -3.93 -12.68
C CYS A 170 -2.63 -3.65 -13.29
N SER A 171 -3.67 -4.39 -12.92
CA SER A 171 -5.04 -4.10 -13.40
C SER A 171 -5.57 -2.74 -12.95
N LYS A 172 -4.99 -2.14 -11.91
CA LYS A 172 -5.35 -0.79 -11.42
C LYS A 172 -4.72 0.34 -12.24
N SER A 173 -3.80 0.03 -13.14
CA SER A 173 -3.17 0.98 -14.07
C SER A 173 -4.18 1.80 -14.87
N VAL A 174 -5.34 1.23 -15.17
CA VAL A 174 -6.44 1.90 -15.89
C VAL A 174 -7.07 3.08 -15.13
N LEU A 175 -6.83 3.18 -13.82
CA LEU A 175 -7.30 4.27 -12.97
C LEU A 175 -6.36 5.48 -12.97
N ILE A 176 -5.18 5.35 -13.58
CA ILE A 176 -4.07 6.31 -13.46
C ILE A 176 -3.89 7.03 -14.79
N ASP A 177 -3.78 8.35 -14.76
CA ASP A 177 -3.40 9.16 -15.91
C ASP A 177 -1.90 9.05 -16.17
N HIS A 178 -1.52 8.27 -17.17
CA HIS A 178 -0.13 8.03 -17.56
C HIS A 178 0.58 9.26 -18.16
N ALA A 179 -0.16 10.30 -18.55
CA ALA A 179 0.43 11.55 -19.00
C ALA A 179 0.92 12.42 -17.83
N ARG A 180 0.34 12.24 -16.65
CA ARG A 180 0.64 13.00 -15.43
C ARG A 180 1.50 12.27 -14.43
N HIS A 181 1.54 10.93 -14.51
CA HIS A 181 2.16 10.07 -13.52
C HIS A 181 3.08 9.03 -14.16
N HIS A 182 3.96 8.46 -13.36
CA HIS A 182 4.83 7.36 -13.77
C HIS A 182 4.27 6.04 -13.27
N VAL A 183 4.00 5.11 -14.17
CA VAL A 183 3.48 3.77 -13.83
C VAL A 183 4.52 2.72 -14.20
N PHE A 184 5.00 1.97 -13.22
CA PHE A 184 5.95 0.89 -13.41
C PHE A 184 5.32 -0.44 -12.99
N GLU A 185 5.25 -1.35 -13.93
CA GLU A 185 4.63 -2.66 -13.76
C GLU A 185 5.69 -3.76 -13.72
N ALA A 186 5.53 -4.73 -12.81
CA ALA A 186 6.38 -5.90 -12.71
C ALA A 186 5.59 -7.11 -12.22
N ALA A 187 6.23 -8.30 -12.25
CA ALA A 187 5.70 -9.48 -11.58
C ALA A 187 5.60 -9.25 -10.06
N HIS A 188 4.77 -10.02 -9.38
CA HIS A 188 4.65 -9.93 -7.91
C HIS A 188 5.95 -10.39 -7.22
N PRO A 189 6.39 -9.75 -6.12
CA PRO A 189 7.61 -10.15 -5.40
C PRO A 189 7.49 -11.49 -4.65
N SER A 190 6.33 -12.14 -4.65
CA SER A 190 6.15 -13.47 -4.07
C SER A 190 7.06 -14.51 -4.72
N PRO A 191 7.57 -15.50 -3.95
CA PRO A 191 8.28 -16.64 -4.51
C PRO A 191 7.49 -17.41 -5.57
N LEU A 192 6.16 -17.33 -5.55
CA LEU A 192 5.29 -17.94 -6.56
C LEU A 192 5.51 -17.38 -7.97
N ALA A 193 6.04 -16.17 -8.09
CA ALA A 193 6.43 -15.56 -9.37
C ALA A 193 7.76 -16.09 -9.93
N ARG A 194 8.39 -17.09 -9.26
CA ARG A 194 9.61 -17.77 -9.71
C ARG A 194 10.74 -16.83 -10.12
N GLY A 195 10.90 -15.72 -9.40
CA GLY A 195 11.97 -14.76 -9.65
C GLY A 195 11.70 -13.71 -10.74
N ALA A 196 10.55 -13.72 -11.39
CA ALA A 196 10.21 -12.76 -12.45
C ALA A 196 10.11 -11.29 -11.96
N PHE A 197 10.13 -11.05 -10.67
CA PHE A 197 10.21 -9.72 -10.06
C PHE A 197 11.60 -9.11 -10.15
N PHE A 198 12.66 -9.93 -10.07
CA PHE A 198 14.03 -9.46 -10.03
C PHE A 198 14.47 -8.81 -11.35
N GLY A 199 15.23 -7.73 -11.24
CA GLY A 199 15.68 -6.94 -12.37
C GLY A 199 14.65 -5.93 -12.88
N CYS A 200 13.53 -5.72 -12.19
CA CYS A 200 12.55 -4.70 -12.55
C CYS A 200 13.08 -3.27 -12.38
N ARG A 201 14.08 -3.07 -11.49
CA ARG A 201 14.77 -1.80 -11.24
C ARG A 201 13.83 -0.65 -10.89
N HIS A 202 12.75 -0.95 -10.20
CA HIS A 202 11.71 0.02 -9.89
C HIS A 202 12.19 1.09 -8.90
N PHE A 203 13.14 0.79 -8.04
CA PHE A 203 13.62 1.71 -6.98
C PHE A 203 14.51 2.80 -7.57
N SER A 204 15.46 2.45 -8.42
CA SER A 204 16.30 3.42 -9.14
C SER A 204 15.47 4.23 -10.15
N ARG A 205 14.54 3.60 -10.86
CA ARG A 205 13.63 4.27 -11.80
C ARG A 205 12.70 5.25 -11.11
N ALA A 206 12.15 4.88 -9.95
CA ALA A 206 11.32 5.77 -9.14
C ALA A 206 12.10 7.00 -8.70
N ASN A 207 13.32 6.81 -8.20
CA ASN A 207 14.18 7.91 -7.79
C ASN A 207 14.60 8.81 -8.97
N ALA A 208 14.87 8.24 -10.14
CA ALA A 208 15.15 9.01 -11.35
C ALA A 208 13.95 9.86 -11.79
N ALA A 209 12.74 9.31 -11.75
CA ALA A 209 11.50 10.03 -12.06
C ALA A 209 11.23 11.17 -11.07
N LEU A 210 11.42 10.94 -9.77
CA LEU A 210 11.28 11.97 -8.74
C LEU A 210 12.30 13.09 -8.93
N ALA A 211 13.58 12.76 -9.15
CA ALA A 211 14.63 13.74 -9.38
C ALA A 211 14.37 14.58 -10.64
N ALA A 212 13.91 13.96 -11.73
CA ALA A 212 13.57 14.64 -12.97
C ALA A 212 12.43 15.66 -12.80
N SER A 213 11.52 15.41 -11.86
CA SER A 213 10.41 16.35 -11.49
C SER A 213 10.78 17.30 -10.34
N GLY A 214 12.06 17.38 -9.96
CA GLY A 214 12.54 18.26 -8.88
C GLY A 214 12.11 17.82 -7.47
N ARG A 215 11.66 16.58 -7.31
CA ARG A 215 11.26 16.02 -6.01
C ARG A 215 12.41 15.24 -5.39
N THR A 216 12.49 15.27 -4.06
CA THR A 216 13.52 14.50 -3.34
C THR A 216 13.33 13.00 -3.55
N PRO A 217 14.36 12.27 -4.01
CA PRO A 217 14.35 10.82 -4.08
C PRO A 217 14.05 10.15 -2.73
N ILE A 218 13.63 8.90 -2.78
CA ILE A 218 13.39 8.08 -1.59
C ILE A 218 14.72 7.41 -1.16
N ASP A 219 15.05 7.51 0.10
CA ASP A 219 16.06 6.64 0.72
C ASP A 219 15.41 5.29 1.03
N TRP A 220 15.66 4.32 0.14
CA TRP A 220 15.10 2.97 0.25
C TRP A 220 15.83 2.10 1.28
N GLN A 221 16.99 2.51 1.77
CA GLN A 221 17.74 1.78 2.79
C GLN A 221 17.04 1.90 4.16
N LEU A 222 16.89 0.79 4.86
CA LEU A 222 16.25 0.71 6.18
C LEU A 222 17.28 0.53 7.29
#